data_c1876f1bc896053e57844007ea3f3674
#
_entry.id   c1876f1bc896053e57844007ea3f3674
#
_cell.length_a   1.000
_cell.length_b   1.000
_cell.length_c   1.000
_cell.angle_alpha   90.00
_cell.angle_beta   90.00
_cell.angle_gamma   90.00
#
_symmetry.space_group_name_H-M   'P 1'
#
loop_
_entity.id
_entity.type
_entity.pdbx_description
1 polymer ?
#
loop_
_entity_poly.entity_id
_entity_poly.type
_entity_poly.pdbx_seq_one_letter_code
_entity_poly.pdbx_strand_id
1 'polypeptide(L)'
;REQLIQTSGLYDAVAELLSMLQTKKTEQRNYMLLRQKFPIVDQVEFRRVLGQNEIISSWSWPEVSSVSAVFDTLSERKSRLQSQINASQIDAERSGRALETYAKLEREAKVAEATYTVLIEQVKAQSMVAGYRPDKSEVYEYAFPSIIPSAPKRNQILALGAVLGLFVG
;
A
#
# COMPACT_ATOMS: atom_id res chain seq x y z
N ARG A 1 7.50 -16.97 -16.23
CA ARG A 1 6.63 -16.92 -17.41
C ARG A 1 7.37 -17.28 -18.69
N GLU A 2 8.55 -16.73 -18.95
CA GLU A 2 9.38 -17.07 -20.12
C GLU A 2 9.66 -18.58 -20.24
N GLN A 3 10.07 -19.22 -19.16
CA GLN A 3 10.30 -20.66 -19.13
C GLN A 3 9.04 -21.48 -19.49
N LEU A 4 7.86 -21.03 -19.09
CA LEU A 4 6.60 -21.69 -19.46
C LEU A 4 6.34 -21.56 -20.95
N ILE A 5 6.56 -20.38 -21.53
CA ILE A 5 6.37 -20.12 -22.97
C ILE A 5 7.31 -20.99 -23.77
N GLN A 6 8.60 -21.05 -23.43
CA GLN A 6 9.59 -21.90 -24.08
C GLN A 6 9.24 -23.40 -23.95
N THR A 7 8.86 -23.83 -22.73
CA THR A 7 8.46 -25.24 -22.49
C THR A 7 7.18 -25.59 -23.25
N SER A 8 6.23 -24.66 -23.35
CA SER A 8 4.99 -24.87 -24.13
C SER A 8 5.29 -24.98 -25.61
N GLY A 9 6.17 -24.12 -26.19
CA GLY A 9 6.58 -24.20 -27.58
C GLY A 9 7.29 -25.50 -27.94
N LEU A 10 8.19 -25.96 -27.03
CA LEU A 10 8.84 -27.27 -27.16
C LEU A 10 7.85 -28.43 -27.11
N TYR A 11 6.92 -28.38 -26.15
CA TYR A 11 5.89 -29.39 -25.97
C TYR A 11 5.01 -29.50 -27.21
N ASP A 12 4.53 -28.40 -27.75
CA ASP A 12 3.64 -28.37 -28.91
C ASP A 12 4.37 -28.89 -30.17
N ALA A 13 5.65 -28.54 -30.34
CA ALA A 13 6.46 -29.04 -31.44
C ALA A 13 6.74 -30.56 -31.34
N VAL A 14 7.02 -31.06 -30.13
CA VAL A 14 7.24 -32.49 -29.87
C VAL A 14 5.94 -33.29 -30.03
N ALA A 15 4.79 -32.73 -29.61
CA ALA A 15 3.49 -33.34 -29.79
C ALA A 15 3.13 -33.54 -31.27
N GLU A 16 3.39 -32.50 -32.09
CA GLU A 16 3.17 -32.59 -33.54
C GLU A 16 4.13 -33.59 -34.19
N LEU A 17 5.41 -33.57 -33.82
CA LEU A 17 6.38 -34.54 -34.27
C LEU A 17 5.95 -35.99 -33.92
N LEU A 18 5.49 -36.21 -32.70
CA LEU A 18 5.02 -37.53 -32.28
C LEU A 18 3.81 -37.99 -33.13
N SER A 19 2.86 -37.09 -33.39
CA SER A 19 1.70 -37.39 -34.23
C SER A 19 2.09 -37.75 -35.66
N MET A 20 3.11 -37.06 -36.22
CA MET A 20 3.65 -37.37 -37.58
C MET A 20 4.33 -38.73 -37.60
N LEU A 21 5.11 -39.06 -36.57
CA LEU A 21 5.77 -40.36 -36.47
C LEU A 21 4.76 -41.53 -36.31
N GLN A 22 3.73 -41.36 -35.51
CA GLN A 22 2.67 -42.33 -35.31
C GLN A 22 1.86 -42.59 -36.57
N THR A 23 1.64 -41.54 -37.38
CA THR A 23 0.94 -41.63 -38.68
C THR A 23 1.85 -42.02 -39.84
N LYS A 24 3.11 -42.35 -39.55
CA LYS A 24 4.14 -42.70 -40.57
C LYS A 24 4.32 -41.62 -41.64
N LYS A 25 4.07 -40.39 -41.37
CA LYS A 25 4.26 -39.24 -42.28
C LYS A 25 5.71 -38.70 -42.18
N THR A 26 6.65 -39.54 -42.42
CA THR A 26 8.10 -39.23 -42.27
C THR A 26 8.72 -38.72 -43.59
N GLU A 27 7.95 -38.10 -44.46
CA GLU A 27 8.45 -37.49 -45.70
C GLU A 27 9.13 -36.14 -45.37
N GLN A 28 10.10 -35.78 -46.22
CA GLN A 28 10.83 -34.51 -46.07
C GLN A 28 9.92 -33.27 -46.17
N ARG A 29 8.83 -33.38 -46.94
CA ARG A 29 7.80 -32.34 -47.04
C ARG A 29 7.15 -32.07 -45.64
N ASN A 30 6.88 -33.10 -44.88
CA ASN A 30 6.26 -32.98 -43.57
C ASN A 30 7.22 -32.34 -42.54
N TYR A 31 8.52 -32.62 -42.67
CA TYR A 31 9.52 -31.90 -41.87
C TYR A 31 9.55 -30.40 -42.20
N MET A 32 9.46 -30.01 -43.46
CA MET A 32 9.40 -28.58 -43.84
C MET A 32 8.14 -27.90 -43.26
N LEU A 33 7.02 -28.58 -43.26
CA LEU A 33 5.78 -28.06 -42.64
C LEU A 33 5.91 -27.91 -41.11
N LEU A 34 6.53 -28.91 -40.46
CA LEU A 34 6.82 -28.83 -39.00
C LEU A 34 7.71 -27.64 -38.68
N ARG A 35 8.78 -27.46 -39.48
CA ARG A 35 9.71 -26.33 -39.34
C ARG A 35 9.04 -24.97 -39.54
N GLN A 36 8.14 -24.87 -40.53
CA GLN A 36 7.40 -23.65 -40.81
C GLN A 36 6.43 -23.32 -39.67
N LYS A 37 5.79 -24.33 -39.09
CA LYS A 37 4.84 -24.18 -38.00
C LYS A 37 5.53 -23.90 -36.65
N PHE A 38 6.68 -24.53 -36.45
CA PHE A 38 7.44 -24.42 -35.19
C PHE A 38 8.90 -24.07 -35.46
N PRO A 39 9.26 -22.78 -35.49
CA PRO A 39 10.65 -22.36 -35.73
C PRO A 39 11.66 -22.91 -34.72
N ILE A 40 11.18 -23.33 -33.53
CA ILE A 40 12.00 -23.94 -32.48
C ILE A 40 12.67 -25.27 -32.94
N VAL A 41 12.10 -25.94 -33.94
CA VAL A 41 12.62 -27.20 -34.47
C VAL A 41 14.04 -27.03 -35.08
N ASP A 42 14.38 -25.84 -35.54
CA ASP A 42 15.72 -25.52 -36.04
C ASP A 42 16.74 -25.22 -34.95
N GLN A 43 16.29 -25.01 -33.72
CA GLN A 43 17.19 -24.67 -32.64
C GLN A 43 17.95 -25.91 -32.12
N VAL A 44 19.18 -25.66 -31.71
CA VAL A 44 20.07 -26.71 -31.17
C VAL A 44 19.44 -27.39 -29.94
N GLU A 45 18.71 -26.62 -29.12
CA GLU A 45 18.01 -27.13 -27.95
C GLU A 45 16.98 -28.21 -28.30
N PHE A 46 16.20 -28.01 -29.36
CA PHE A 46 15.21 -28.98 -29.81
C PHE A 46 15.86 -30.29 -30.24
N ARG A 47 16.95 -30.23 -31.00
CA ARG A 47 17.71 -31.41 -31.41
C ARG A 47 18.36 -32.13 -30.23
N ARG A 48 18.92 -31.36 -29.30
CA ARG A 48 19.53 -31.90 -28.08
C ARG A 48 18.49 -32.65 -27.21
N VAL A 49 17.29 -32.09 -27.06
CA VAL A 49 16.19 -32.72 -26.31
C VAL A 49 15.77 -34.05 -26.96
N LEU A 50 15.82 -34.14 -28.28
CA LEU A 50 15.54 -35.37 -29.02
C LEU A 50 16.74 -36.35 -29.11
N GLY A 51 17.83 -36.07 -28.42
CA GLY A 51 19.03 -36.91 -28.41
C GLY A 51 19.80 -36.95 -29.72
N GLN A 52 19.55 -35.98 -30.63
CA GLN A 52 20.26 -35.87 -31.90
C GLN A 52 21.59 -35.14 -31.71
N ASN A 53 22.68 -35.71 -32.25
CA ASN A 53 23.98 -35.05 -32.20
C ASN A 53 24.03 -33.83 -33.09
N GLU A 54 24.62 -32.73 -32.61
CA GLU A 54 24.76 -31.43 -33.30
C GLU A 54 25.51 -31.50 -34.64
N ILE A 55 26.28 -32.57 -34.85
CA ILE A 55 27.25 -32.73 -35.96
C ILE A 55 26.58 -33.20 -37.27
N ILE A 56 25.31 -33.67 -37.19
CA ILE A 56 24.66 -34.22 -38.39
C ILE A 56 23.96 -33.05 -39.15
N SER A 57 24.53 -32.69 -40.31
CA SER A 57 23.98 -31.67 -41.20
C SER A 57 22.66 -32.05 -41.89
N SER A 58 22.20 -33.29 -41.73
CA SER A 58 20.93 -33.79 -42.24
C SER A 58 19.98 -34.16 -41.12
N TRP A 59 18.70 -33.76 -41.25
CA TRP A 59 17.65 -34.18 -40.34
C TRP A 59 17.40 -35.69 -40.45
N SER A 60 17.46 -36.41 -39.35
CA SER A 60 17.00 -37.79 -39.29
C SER A 60 15.77 -37.86 -38.37
N TRP A 61 14.78 -38.65 -38.80
CA TRP A 61 13.58 -38.85 -37.97
C TRP A 61 13.95 -39.61 -36.72
N PRO A 62 13.62 -39.07 -35.54
CA PRO A 62 13.92 -39.77 -34.27
C PRO A 62 13.00 -40.97 -34.08
N GLU A 63 13.38 -41.87 -33.18
CA GLU A 63 12.58 -43.04 -32.82
C GLU A 63 11.34 -42.62 -32.00
N VAL A 64 10.18 -43.25 -32.24
CA VAL A 64 8.91 -42.94 -31.55
C VAL A 64 9.03 -43.04 -30.06
N SER A 65 9.76 -44.07 -29.58
CA SER A 65 9.99 -44.29 -28.15
C SER A 65 10.74 -43.12 -27.47
N SER A 66 11.77 -42.62 -28.15
CA SER A 66 12.54 -41.46 -27.64
C SER A 66 11.67 -40.19 -27.60
N VAL A 67 10.89 -39.95 -28.64
CA VAL A 67 10.01 -38.77 -28.70
C VAL A 67 8.88 -38.85 -27.67
N SER A 68 8.32 -40.04 -27.42
CA SER A 68 7.29 -40.22 -26.40
C SER A 68 7.84 -39.97 -25.00
N ALA A 69 9.04 -40.47 -24.67
CA ALA A 69 9.67 -40.19 -23.37
C ALA A 69 9.95 -38.67 -23.16
N VAL A 70 10.38 -37.99 -24.20
CA VAL A 70 10.58 -36.52 -24.16
C VAL A 70 9.23 -35.80 -24.00
N PHE A 71 8.20 -36.24 -24.68
CA PHE A 71 6.86 -35.68 -24.57
C PHE A 71 6.33 -35.78 -23.12
N ASP A 72 6.49 -36.96 -22.49
CA ASP A 72 6.05 -37.17 -21.10
C ASP A 72 6.80 -36.28 -20.14
N THR A 73 8.13 -36.15 -20.30
CA THR A 73 8.95 -35.26 -19.46
C THR A 73 8.60 -33.78 -19.64
N LEU A 74 8.33 -33.35 -20.86
CA LEU A 74 7.89 -31.97 -21.14
C LEU A 74 6.49 -31.70 -20.60
N SER A 75 5.58 -32.65 -20.70
CA SER A 75 4.24 -32.62 -20.13
C SER A 75 4.29 -32.41 -18.62
N GLU A 76 5.09 -33.22 -17.92
CA GLU A 76 5.27 -33.12 -16.48
C GLU A 76 5.90 -31.76 -16.10
N ARG A 77 6.92 -31.32 -16.82
CA ARG A 77 7.56 -30.03 -16.59
C ARG A 77 6.59 -28.86 -16.79
N LYS A 78 5.79 -28.90 -17.86
CA LYS A 78 4.75 -27.88 -18.15
C LYS A 78 3.74 -27.82 -17.00
N SER A 79 3.26 -28.96 -16.52
CA SER A 79 2.33 -29.07 -15.39
C SER A 79 2.93 -28.50 -14.10
N ARG A 80 4.18 -28.83 -13.78
CA ARG A 80 4.90 -28.29 -12.60
C ARG A 80 5.06 -26.77 -12.69
N LEU A 81 5.47 -26.24 -13.84
CA LEU A 81 5.62 -24.79 -14.03
C LEU A 81 4.27 -24.07 -13.90
N GLN A 82 3.20 -24.66 -14.45
CA GLN A 82 1.86 -24.10 -14.30
C GLN A 82 1.41 -24.06 -12.83
N SER A 83 1.66 -25.12 -12.09
CA SER A 83 1.36 -25.20 -10.65
C SER A 83 2.14 -24.15 -9.85
N GLN A 84 3.44 -23.98 -10.16
CA GLN A 84 4.26 -22.95 -9.52
C GLN A 84 3.79 -21.54 -9.82
N ILE A 85 3.37 -21.26 -11.07
CA ILE A 85 2.82 -19.95 -11.42
C ILE A 85 1.53 -19.69 -10.65
N ASN A 86 0.62 -20.67 -10.60
CA ASN A 86 -0.63 -20.57 -9.88
C ASN A 86 -0.39 -20.34 -8.37
N ALA A 87 0.53 -21.08 -7.76
CA ALA A 87 0.92 -20.90 -6.37
C ALA A 87 1.47 -19.49 -6.11
N SER A 88 2.39 -19.04 -6.98
CA SER A 88 2.97 -17.68 -6.87
C SER A 88 1.92 -16.58 -7.06
N GLN A 89 0.92 -16.80 -7.90
CA GLN A 89 -0.20 -15.85 -8.07
C GLN A 89 -1.04 -15.77 -6.80
N ILE A 90 -1.38 -16.92 -6.20
CA ILE A 90 -2.14 -16.96 -4.94
C ILE A 90 -1.37 -16.26 -3.82
N ASP A 91 -0.06 -16.49 -3.72
CA ASP A 91 0.77 -15.84 -2.71
C ASP A 91 0.91 -14.33 -2.95
N ALA A 92 1.01 -13.90 -4.20
CA ALA A 92 1.01 -12.48 -4.56
C ALA A 92 -0.33 -11.80 -4.20
N GLU A 93 -1.46 -12.47 -4.45
CA GLU A 93 -2.78 -11.97 -4.07
C GLU A 93 -2.97 -11.89 -2.54
N ARG A 94 -2.46 -12.90 -1.80
CA ARG A 94 -2.47 -12.86 -0.33
C ARG A 94 -1.65 -11.71 0.20
N SER A 95 -0.45 -11.53 -0.33
CA SER A 95 0.44 -10.43 0.06
C SER A 95 -0.19 -9.07 -0.28
N GLY A 96 -0.82 -8.94 -1.45
CA GLY A 96 -1.54 -7.73 -1.85
C GLY A 96 -2.67 -7.38 -0.88
N ARG A 97 -3.50 -8.36 -0.52
CA ARG A 97 -4.58 -8.16 0.47
C ARG A 97 -4.06 -7.83 1.86
N ALA A 98 -2.95 -8.45 2.28
CA ALA A 98 -2.32 -8.13 3.55
C ALA A 98 -1.80 -6.69 3.57
N LEU A 99 -1.15 -6.24 2.50
CA LEU A 99 -0.68 -4.85 2.35
C LEU A 99 -1.83 -3.85 2.35
N GLU A 100 -2.93 -4.16 1.67
CA GLU A 100 -4.13 -3.31 1.67
C GLU A 100 -4.73 -3.17 3.08
N THR A 101 -4.84 -4.30 3.79
CA THR A 101 -5.32 -4.31 5.19
C THR A 101 -4.39 -3.50 6.09
N TYR A 102 -3.08 -3.66 5.93
CA TYR A 102 -2.08 -2.90 6.67
C TYR A 102 -2.21 -1.40 6.40
N ALA A 103 -2.31 -0.99 5.14
CA ALA A 103 -2.49 0.41 4.77
C ALA A 103 -3.80 1.01 5.30
N LYS A 104 -4.86 0.19 5.39
CA LYS A 104 -6.12 0.61 6.01
C LYS A 104 -5.96 0.84 7.52
N LEU A 105 -5.36 -0.11 8.24
CA LEU A 105 -5.09 0.00 9.66
C LEU A 105 -4.18 1.16 10.00
N GLU A 106 -3.15 1.40 9.18
CA GLU A 106 -2.26 2.56 9.34
C GLU A 106 -3.02 3.89 9.21
N ARG A 107 -3.93 3.99 8.23
CA ARG A 107 -4.78 5.18 8.09
C ARG A 107 -5.72 5.36 9.29
N GLU A 108 -6.36 4.28 9.74
CA GLU A 108 -7.22 4.32 10.93
C GLU A 108 -6.45 4.73 12.18
N ALA A 109 -5.24 4.22 12.38
CA ALA A 109 -4.38 4.62 13.48
C ALA A 109 -4.00 6.11 13.40
N LYS A 110 -3.62 6.63 12.24
CA LYS A 110 -3.33 8.06 12.05
C LYS A 110 -4.54 8.94 12.31
N VAL A 111 -5.73 8.54 11.88
CA VAL A 111 -6.98 9.27 12.15
C VAL A 111 -7.28 9.26 13.64
N ALA A 112 -7.14 8.11 14.30
CA ALA A 112 -7.35 8.00 15.74
C ALA A 112 -6.36 8.88 16.52
N GLU A 113 -5.09 8.89 16.15
CA GLU A 113 -4.05 9.74 16.75
C GLU A 113 -4.37 11.23 16.58
N ALA A 114 -4.73 11.64 15.36
CA ALA A 114 -5.13 13.03 15.09
C ALA A 114 -6.37 13.43 15.91
N THR A 115 -7.38 12.55 15.98
CA THR A 115 -8.59 12.78 16.77
C THR A 115 -8.25 12.89 18.26
N TYR A 116 -7.40 12.00 18.77
CA TYR A 116 -6.94 12.05 20.16
C TYR A 116 -6.21 13.35 20.48
N THR A 117 -5.34 13.81 19.60
CA THR A 117 -4.63 15.08 19.75
C THR A 117 -5.60 16.27 19.83
N VAL A 118 -6.58 16.33 18.93
CA VAL A 118 -7.60 17.37 18.93
C VAL A 118 -8.44 17.33 20.22
N LEU A 119 -8.83 16.14 20.67
CA LEU A 119 -9.59 15.98 21.93
C LEU A 119 -8.79 16.44 23.15
N ILE A 120 -7.49 16.11 23.20
CA ILE A 120 -6.61 16.60 24.29
C ILE A 120 -6.50 18.12 24.28
N GLU A 121 -6.33 18.73 23.10
CA GLU A 121 -6.30 20.18 22.97
C GLU A 121 -7.62 20.82 23.41
N GLN A 122 -8.74 20.24 23.02
CA GLN A 122 -10.05 20.70 23.45
C GLN A 122 -10.26 20.59 24.96
N VAL A 123 -9.84 19.47 25.56
CA VAL A 123 -9.90 19.29 27.02
C VAL A 123 -9.00 20.30 27.73
N LYS A 124 -7.79 20.54 27.22
CA LYS A 124 -6.89 21.57 27.77
C LYS A 124 -7.53 22.96 27.69
N ALA A 125 -8.09 23.32 26.53
CA ALA A 125 -8.78 24.59 26.36
C ALA A 125 -9.96 24.73 27.32
N GLN A 126 -10.78 23.70 27.46
CA GLN A 126 -11.90 23.71 28.41
C GLN A 126 -11.42 23.78 29.88
N SER A 127 -10.34 23.10 30.26
CA SER A 127 -9.78 23.14 31.59
C SER A 127 -9.19 24.52 31.91
N MET A 128 -8.59 25.21 30.94
CA MET A 128 -8.15 26.59 31.10
C MET A 128 -9.33 27.53 31.32
N VAL A 129 -10.42 27.36 30.56
CA VAL A 129 -11.66 28.15 30.75
C VAL A 129 -12.35 27.81 32.09
N ALA A 130 -12.36 26.55 32.49
CA ALA A 130 -12.93 26.13 33.74
C ALA A 130 -12.04 26.52 34.96
N GLY A 131 -10.71 26.60 34.76
CA GLY A 131 -9.77 27.13 35.71
C GLY A 131 -9.82 28.66 35.84
N TYR A 132 -10.18 29.33 34.76
CA TYR A 132 -10.61 30.74 34.81
C TYR A 132 -12.06 30.77 35.34
N ARG A 133 -12.26 30.45 36.64
CA ARG A 133 -13.35 31.04 37.36
C ARG A 133 -13.03 32.54 37.31
N PRO A 134 -13.85 33.40 36.67
CA PRO A 134 -13.82 34.80 37.10
C PRO A 134 -13.99 34.72 38.58
N ASP A 135 -12.95 35.10 39.34
CA ASP A 135 -13.09 35.26 40.77
C ASP A 135 -14.47 35.80 40.95
N LYS A 136 -15.33 35.04 41.69
CA LYS A 136 -16.54 35.65 42.18
C LYS A 136 -15.95 36.88 42.81
N SER A 137 -16.17 38.02 42.16
CA SER A 137 -15.85 39.29 42.78
C SER A 137 -16.57 39.25 44.10
N GLU A 138 -15.93 38.72 45.11
CA GLU A 138 -16.41 38.81 46.45
C GLU A 138 -16.40 40.30 46.66
N VAL A 139 -17.58 40.86 46.81
CA VAL A 139 -17.73 42.22 47.22
C VAL A 139 -17.18 42.26 48.65
N TYR A 140 -15.84 42.48 48.70
CA TYR A 140 -15.12 42.51 50.01
C TYR A 140 -15.61 43.69 50.85
N GLU A 141 -16.19 44.69 50.24
CA GLU A 141 -16.65 45.85 50.96
C GLU A 141 -17.81 46.49 50.20
N TYR A 142 -18.96 46.59 50.83
CA TYR A 142 -20.02 47.44 50.38
C TYR A 142 -19.59 48.87 50.66
N ALA A 143 -19.47 49.69 49.61
CA ALA A 143 -19.27 51.12 49.79
C ALA A 143 -20.47 51.69 50.55
N PHE A 144 -20.36 51.83 51.84
CA PHE A 144 -21.35 52.55 52.62
C PHE A 144 -21.15 54.07 52.34
N PRO A 145 -22.19 54.82 52.00
CA PRO A 145 -22.08 56.25 51.86
C PRO A 145 -21.66 56.82 53.25
N SER A 146 -20.59 57.60 53.23
CA SER A 146 -20.11 58.24 54.47
C SER A 146 -21.22 59.04 55.08
N ILE A 147 -21.62 58.68 56.32
CA ILE A 147 -22.68 59.37 57.08
C ILE A 147 -22.25 60.80 57.39
N ILE A 148 -20.97 61.08 57.36
CA ILE A 148 -20.43 62.41 57.64
C ILE A 148 -20.01 63.03 56.29
N PRO A 149 -20.61 64.15 55.87
CA PRO A 149 -20.20 64.79 54.65
C PRO A 149 -18.74 65.24 54.72
N SER A 150 -17.90 64.70 53.82
CA SER A 150 -16.46 64.99 53.77
C SER A 150 -16.13 66.36 53.20
N ALA A 151 -17.08 67.03 52.56
CA ALA A 151 -16.94 68.40 52.04
C ALA A 151 -18.33 69.03 51.86
N PRO A 152 -18.48 70.33 52.01
CA PRO A 152 -17.50 71.27 52.51
C PRO A 152 -17.38 71.23 54.05
N LYS A 153 -16.16 71.44 54.59
CA LYS A 153 -15.95 71.52 56.01
C LYS A 153 -16.50 72.84 56.53
N ARG A 154 -17.78 72.85 56.88
CA ARG A 154 -18.54 74.05 57.30
C ARG A 154 -17.84 74.85 58.38
N ASN A 155 -17.23 74.22 59.37
CA ASN A 155 -16.52 74.88 60.45
C ASN A 155 -15.29 75.65 59.99
N GLN A 156 -14.57 75.16 58.91
CA GLN A 156 -13.43 75.86 58.36
C GLN A 156 -13.90 77.10 57.57
N ILE A 157 -14.98 76.97 56.88
CA ILE A 157 -15.53 78.09 56.10
C ILE A 157 -16.01 79.19 57.05
N LEU A 158 -16.72 78.83 58.17
CA LEU A 158 -17.14 79.75 59.16
C LEU A 158 -15.94 80.44 59.87
N ALA A 159 -14.91 79.70 60.27
CA ALA A 159 -13.72 80.24 60.85
C ALA A 159 -12.99 81.20 59.90
N LEU A 160 -12.86 80.86 58.58
CA LEU A 160 -12.24 81.70 57.61
C LEU A 160 -13.07 83.01 57.36
N GLY A 161 -14.39 82.90 57.38
CA GLY A 161 -15.30 84.04 57.26
C GLY A 161 -15.25 84.98 58.52
N ALA A 162 -15.14 84.41 59.69
CA ALA A 162 -14.97 85.17 60.87
C ALA A 162 -13.63 85.89 60.97
N VAL A 163 -12.52 85.31 60.53
CA VAL A 163 -11.20 85.91 60.49
C VAL A 163 -11.20 87.06 59.39
N LEU A 164 -11.75 86.81 58.20
CA LEU A 164 -11.84 87.84 57.14
C LEU A 164 -12.75 88.96 57.60
N GLY A 165 -13.89 88.72 58.26
CA GLY A 165 -14.75 89.72 58.74
C GLY A 165 -14.11 90.64 59.78
N LEU A 166 -13.20 90.05 60.60
CA LEU A 166 -12.47 90.81 61.69
C LEU A 166 -11.34 91.69 61.05
N PHE A 167 -10.81 91.30 59.86
CA PHE A 167 -9.81 92.11 59.20
C PHE A 167 -10.39 93.29 58.38
N VAL A 168 -11.63 93.20 57.96
CA VAL A 168 -12.28 94.19 57.13
C VAL A 168 -13.17 95.19 57.92
N GLY A 169 -13.53 94.82 59.14
CA GLY A 169 -14.30 95.67 60.05
C GLY A 169 -13.39 96.42 60.99
#